data_f4b0a9cfd395c697fae635b1d5c17a9d
#
_entry.id   f4b0a9cfd395c697fae635b1d5c17a9d
#
_cell.length_a   1.000
_cell.length_b   1.000
_cell.length_c   1.000
_cell.angle_alpha   90.00
_cell.angle_beta   90.00
_cell.angle_gamma   90.00
#
_symmetry.space_group_name_H-M   'P 1'
#
loop_
_entity.id
_entity.type
_entity.pdbx_description
1 polymer ?
#
loop_
_entity_poly.entity_id
_entity_poly.type
_entity_poly.pdbx_seq_one_letter_code
_entity_poly.pdbx_strand_id
1 'polypeptide(L)'
;MLFTSYAFIAFIAVAFFLYYRIPRKWQWPFLLIISIGFYASAGIFYPIFLLVSSAVTYLAGLWIERNRKQEKTYIRENAGQFASRQEKKEFKQKGEKRRRNLMVSALLILLAVLGVFKYADFVIDNMNAVFYAVGSDRELEYLDLLLPMGISFYTFQSLGYLLDVYWEKIDAQKNFFKHLLFVSFFPQLVQGPISRYSDLSQTLYEEHVFDKKQVIFGLERILWGYFKKLVVADTILTATTSFLKY
;
A
#
# COMPACT_ATOMS: atom_id res chain seq x y z
N MET A 1 -0.14 8.63 15.80
CA MET A 1 1.04 9.41 16.24
C MET A 1 1.51 10.29 15.08
N LEU A 2 1.78 11.59 15.34
CA LEU A 2 2.38 12.46 14.32
C LEU A 2 3.88 12.17 14.22
N PHE A 3 4.45 12.18 13.02
CA PHE A 3 5.89 11.94 12.79
C PHE A 3 6.81 12.95 13.51
N THR A 4 6.28 14.13 13.83
CA THR A 4 6.99 15.18 14.57
C THR A 4 6.83 15.07 16.11
N SER A 5 6.09 14.08 16.61
CA SER A 5 5.87 13.93 18.05
C SER A 5 7.09 13.27 18.73
N TYR A 6 7.38 13.69 19.95
CA TYR A 6 8.41 13.06 20.79
C TYR A 6 8.18 11.55 20.96
N ALA A 7 6.91 11.12 21.06
CA ALA A 7 6.56 9.70 21.15
C ALA A 7 6.99 8.91 19.92
N PHE A 8 6.85 9.49 18.72
CA PHE A 8 7.29 8.85 17.48
C PHE A 8 8.82 8.77 17.39
N ILE A 9 9.53 9.84 17.80
CA ILE A 9 11.00 9.85 17.81
C ILE A 9 11.52 8.80 18.80
N ALA A 10 10.94 8.71 20.00
CA ALA A 10 11.29 7.69 20.98
C ALA A 10 11.00 6.26 20.45
N PHE A 11 9.84 6.07 19.79
CA PHE A 11 9.47 4.81 19.17
C PHE A 11 10.51 4.37 18.11
N ILE A 12 10.92 5.27 17.21
CA ILE A 12 11.95 4.97 16.19
C ILE A 12 13.29 4.65 16.84
N ALA A 13 13.71 5.42 17.86
CA ALA A 13 14.98 5.18 18.54
C ALA A 13 15.02 3.78 19.20
N VAL A 14 13.94 3.39 19.88
CA VAL A 14 13.80 2.06 20.47
C VAL A 14 13.76 0.98 19.39
N ALA A 15 12.96 1.18 18.35
CA ALA A 15 12.84 0.23 17.23
C ALA A 15 14.19 0.02 16.53
N PHE A 16 14.93 1.11 16.28
CA PHE A 16 16.26 1.06 15.69
C PHE A 16 17.25 0.27 16.55
N PHE A 17 17.30 0.55 17.86
CA PHE A 17 18.18 -0.15 18.78
C PHE A 17 17.87 -1.64 18.84
N LEU A 18 16.59 -2.02 18.96
CA LEU A 18 16.16 -3.40 18.99
C LEU A 18 16.44 -4.12 17.66
N TYR A 19 16.22 -3.45 16.53
CA TYR A 19 16.45 -4.00 15.18
C TYR A 19 17.87 -4.54 15.00
N TYR A 20 18.88 -3.85 15.46
CA TYR A 20 20.27 -4.29 15.36
C TYR A 20 20.74 -5.22 16.51
N ARG A 21 19.89 -5.42 17.55
CA ARG A 21 20.15 -6.37 18.64
C ARG A 21 19.60 -7.76 18.37
N ILE A 22 18.55 -7.88 17.56
CA ILE A 22 17.96 -9.18 17.23
C ILE A 22 18.79 -9.91 16.17
N PRO A 23 18.74 -11.26 16.12
CA PRO A 23 19.37 -12.03 15.05
C PRO A 23 18.88 -11.59 13.68
N ARG A 24 19.76 -11.48 12.69
CA ARG A 24 19.49 -10.94 11.36
C ARG A 24 18.26 -11.56 10.68
N LYS A 25 18.12 -12.88 10.75
CA LYS A 25 16.95 -13.62 10.21
C LYS A 25 15.60 -13.15 10.77
N TRP A 26 15.58 -12.50 11.93
CA TRP A 26 14.37 -12.00 12.57
C TRP A 26 14.15 -10.50 12.34
N GLN A 27 15.00 -9.82 11.59
CA GLN A 27 14.88 -8.38 11.35
C GLN A 27 13.60 -8.02 10.57
N TRP A 28 13.31 -8.71 9.47
CA TRP A 28 12.08 -8.45 8.72
C TRP A 28 10.79 -8.83 9.49
N PRO A 29 10.70 -9.95 10.25
CA PRO A 29 9.55 -10.22 11.12
C PRO A 29 9.36 -9.16 12.19
N PHE A 30 10.45 -8.67 12.77
CA PHE A 30 10.41 -7.58 13.74
C PHE A 30 9.84 -6.30 13.11
N LEU A 31 10.28 -5.92 11.91
CA LEU A 31 9.71 -4.77 11.18
C LEU A 31 8.21 -4.95 10.92
N LEU A 32 7.75 -6.16 10.62
CA LEU A 32 6.33 -6.44 10.46
C LEU A 32 5.56 -6.20 11.75
N ILE A 33 6.04 -6.76 12.86
CA ILE A 33 5.38 -6.64 14.17
C ILE A 33 5.26 -5.17 14.59
N ILE A 34 6.35 -4.40 14.49
CA ILE A 34 6.32 -2.98 14.86
C ILE A 34 5.46 -2.15 13.91
N SER A 35 5.40 -2.51 12.61
CA SER A 35 4.54 -1.82 11.64
C SER A 35 3.06 -2.04 11.96
N ILE A 36 2.66 -3.27 12.23
CA ILE A 36 1.28 -3.59 12.65
C ILE A 36 0.95 -2.93 13.99
N GLY A 37 1.86 -3.00 14.97
CA GLY A 37 1.69 -2.34 16.27
C GLY A 37 1.55 -0.84 16.17
N PHE A 38 2.37 -0.20 15.34
CA PHE A 38 2.26 1.24 15.04
C PHE A 38 0.89 1.56 14.45
N TYR A 39 0.42 0.77 13.51
CA TYR A 39 -0.87 0.99 12.86
C TYR A 39 -2.05 0.75 13.82
N ALA A 40 -1.96 -0.29 14.66
CA ALA A 40 -2.96 -0.56 15.70
C ALA A 40 -3.05 0.55 16.76
N SER A 41 -1.95 1.28 17.00
CA SER A 41 -1.96 2.44 17.90
C SER A 41 -2.80 3.63 17.41
N ALA A 42 -3.11 3.67 16.12
CA ALA A 42 -4.01 4.67 15.54
C ALA A 42 -5.49 4.27 15.66
N GLY A 43 -5.75 2.97 15.71
CA GLY A 43 -7.08 2.38 15.89
C GLY A 43 -7.00 0.87 15.81
N ILE A 44 -7.52 0.18 16.82
CA ILE A 44 -7.36 -1.28 16.98
C ILE A 44 -7.97 -2.09 15.82
N PHE A 45 -8.96 -1.54 15.12
CA PHE A 45 -9.60 -2.19 13.98
C PHE A 45 -8.95 -1.86 12.63
N TYR A 46 -8.09 -0.85 12.55
CA TYR A 46 -7.47 -0.43 11.29
C TYR A 46 -6.60 -1.52 10.62
N PRO A 47 -5.85 -2.34 11.38
CA PRO A 47 -5.08 -3.44 10.78
C PRO A 47 -5.93 -4.43 9.98
N ILE A 48 -7.22 -4.58 10.27
CA ILE A 48 -8.12 -5.49 9.54
C ILE A 48 -8.23 -5.07 8.07
N PHE A 49 -8.43 -3.77 7.79
CA PHE A 49 -8.52 -3.25 6.42
C PHE A 49 -7.23 -3.44 5.65
N LEU A 50 -6.10 -3.21 6.32
CA LEU A 50 -4.77 -3.43 5.76
C LEU A 50 -4.53 -4.92 5.47
N LEU A 51 -4.91 -5.82 6.37
CA LEU A 51 -4.82 -7.27 6.18
C LEU A 51 -5.67 -7.73 4.99
N VAL A 52 -6.94 -7.27 4.90
CA VAL A 52 -7.84 -7.61 3.80
C VAL A 52 -7.29 -7.11 2.47
N SER A 53 -6.85 -5.86 2.38
CA SER A 53 -6.26 -5.28 1.16
C SER A 53 -5.01 -6.05 0.72
N SER A 54 -4.14 -6.40 1.69
CA SER A 54 -2.94 -7.19 1.43
C SER A 54 -3.28 -8.61 0.97
N ALA A 55 -4.29 -9.25 1.57
CA ALA A 55 -4.72 -10.59 1.18
C ALA A 55 -5.29 -10.62 -0.25
N VAL A 56 -6.13 -9.65 -0.60
CA VAL A 56 -6.70 -9.54 -1.95
C VAL A 56 -5.59 -9.41 -3.00
N THR A 57 -4.63 -8.50 -2.81
CA THR A 57 -3.55 -8.29 -3.78
C THR A 57 -2.55 -9.44 -3.81
N TYR A 58 -2.25 -10.04 -2.67
CA TYR A 58 -1.40 -11.23 -2.58
C TYR A 58 -1.99 -12.41 -3.36
N LEU A 59 -3.25 -12.76 -3.09
CA LEU A 59 -3.93 -13.87 -3.75
C LEU A 59 -4.10 -13.62 -5.26
N ALA A 60 -4.50 -12.40 -5.63
CA ALA A 60 -4.61 -12.02 -7.04
C ALA A 60 -3.26 -12.11 -7.77
N GLY A 61 -2.19 -11.62 -7.15
CA GLY A 61 -0.84 -11.69 -7.70
C GLY A 61 -0.34 -13.12 -7.90
N LEU A 62 -0.51 -13.99 -6.89
CA LEU A 62 -0.17 -15.41 -7.00
C LEU A 62 -0.95 -16.11 -8.11
N TRP A 63 -2.24 -15.81 -8.22
CA TRP A 63 -3.09 -16.42 -9.23
C TRP A 63 -2.71 -15.96 -10.65
N ILE A 64 -2.42 -14.69 -10.86
CA ILE A 64 -1.95 -14.14 -12.13
C ILE A 64 -0.64 -14.82 -12.55
N GLU A 65 0.33 -14.92 -11.64
CA GLU A 65 1.60 -15.58 -11.94
C GLU A 65 1.43 -17.08 -12.21
N ARG A 66 0.64 -17.78 -11.39
CA ARG A 66 0.38 -19.22 -11.57
C ARG A 66 -0.25 -19.51 -12.92
N ASN A 67 -1.29 -18.77 -13.31
CA ASN A 67 -1.95 -18.94 -14.62
C ASN A 67 -1.00 -18.63 -15.76
N ARG A 68 -0.16 -17.60 -15.64
CA ARG A 68 0.85 -17.27 -16.64
C ARG A 68 1.87 -18.40 -16.81
N LYS A 69 2.39 -18.94 -15.71
CA LYS A 69 3.34 -20.06 -15.74
C LYS A 69 2.73 -21.32 -16.33
N GLN A 70 1.49 -21.66 -15.93
CA GLN A 70 0.76 -22.78 -16.48
C GLN A 70 0.53 -22.63 -18.00
N GLU A 71 0.13 -21.45 -18.47
CA GLU A 71 -0.05 -21.16 -19.88
C GLU A 71 1.25 -21.33 -20.67
N LYS A 72 2.37 -20.77 -20.15
CA LYS A 72 3.68 -20.89 -20.79
C LYS A 72 4.15 -22.36 -20.87
N THR A 73 3.94 -23.14 -19.80
CA THR A 73 4.26 -24.56 -19.76
C THR A 73 3.41 -25.37 -20.73
N TYR A 74 2.09 -25.15 -20.72
CA TYR A 74 1.16 -25.84 -21.64
C TYR A 74 1.52 -25.61 -23.10
N ILE A 75 1.79 -24.35 -23.47
CA ILE A 75 2.21 -24.01 -24.86
C ILE A 75 3.53 -24.69 -25.25
N ARG A 76 4.45 -24.85 -24.28
CA ARG A 76 5.74 -25.49 -24.54
C ARG A 76 5.59 -27.01 -24.73
N GLU A 77 4.81 -27.65 -23.88
CA GLU A 77 4.57 -29.11 -23.91
C GLU A 77 3.74 -29.53 -25.12
N ASN A 78 2.77 -28.71 -25.52
CA ASN A 78 1.88 -29.00 -26.64
C ASN A 78 2.21 -28.19 -27.90
N ALA A 79 3.47 -27.80 -28.10
CA ALA A 79 3.89 -26.97 -29.23
C ALA A 79 3.56 -27.59 -30.61
N GLY A 80 3.57 -28.91 -30.71
CA GLY A 80 3.23 -29.66 -31.95
C GLY A 80 1.75 -29.98 -32.11
N GLN A 81 0.90 -29.74 -31.11
CA GLN A 81 -0.52 -30.08 -31.14
C GLN A 81 -1.43 -28.94 -31.63
N PHE A 82 -0.90 -27.71 -31.69
CA PHE A 82 -1.65 -26.58 -32.24
C PHE A 82 -1.78 -26.73 -33.77
N ALA A 83 -3.01 -26.84 -34.25
CA ALA A 83 -3.28 -27.00 -35.67
C ALA A 83 -2.86 -25.77 -36.50
N SER A 84 -2.85 -24.57 -35.87
CA SER A 84 -2.43 -23.34 -36.55
C SER A 84 -1.81 -22.34 -35.59
N ARG A 85 -1.04 -21.35 -36.14
CA ARG A 85 -0.58 -20.18 -35.40
C ARG A 85 -1.71 -19.35 -34.82
N GLN A 86 -2.86 -19.37 -35.47
CA GLN A 86 -4.06 -18.68 -35.06
C GLN A 86 -4.62 -19.25 -33.76
N GLU A 87 -4.77 -20.57 -33.68
CA GLU A 87 -5.22 -21.27 -32.48
C GLU A 87 -4.36 -20.99 -31.27
N LYS A 88 -3.03 -21.03 -31.44
CA LYS A 88 -2.07 -20.66 -30.39
C LYS A 88 -2.23 -19.22 -29.93
N LYS A 89 -2.53 -18.28 -30.85
CA LYS A 89 -2.75 -16.88 -30.54
C LYS A 89 -4.06 -16.69 -29.74
N GLU A 90 -5.12 -17.37 -30.15
CA GLU A 90 -6.42 -17.33 -29.45
C GLU A 90 -6.32 -17.88 -28.02
N PHE A 91 -5.60 -18.99 -27.85
CA PHE A 91 -5.33 -19.57 -26.53
C PHE A 91 -4.62 -18.56 -25.60
N LYS A 92 -3.57 -17.91 -26.09
CA LYS A 92 -2.86 -16.84 -25.35
C LYS A 92 -3.77 -15.67 -25.01
N GLN A 93 -4.59 -15.20 -25.96
CA GLN A 93 -5.52 -14.10 -25.74
C GLN A 93 -6.57 -14.42 -24.68
N LYS A 94 -7.09 -15.67 -24.65
CA LYS A 94 -8.00 -16.13 -23.60
C LYS A 94 -7.36 -16.09 -22.23
N GLY A 95 -6.12 -16.59 -22.11
CA GLY A 95 -5.34 -16.55 -20.85
C GLY A 95 -5.08 -15.11 -20.38
N GLU A 96 -4.67 -14.24 -21.30
CA GLU A 96 -4.42 -12.83 -21.01
C GLU A 96 -5.70 -12.10 -20.57
N LYS A 97 -6.82 -12.30 -21.28
CA LYS A 97 -8.13 -11.74 -20.91
C LYS A 97 -8.55 -12.17 -19.50
N ARG A 98 -8.32 -13.44 -19.13
CA ARG A 98 -8.63 -13.95 -17.80
C ARG A 98 -7.78 -13.27 -16.72
N ARG A 99 -6.47 -13.14 -16.93
CA ARG A 99 -5.55 -12.45 -16.01
C ARG A 99 -5.92 -10.96 -15.88
N ARG A 100 -6.22 -10.30 -17.00
CA ARG A 100 -6.68 -8.90 -17.02
C ARG A 100 -7.96 -8.71 -16.22
N ASN A 101 -8.97 -9.57 -16.43
CA ASN A 101 -10.22 -9.47 -15.70
C ASN A 101 -10.02 -9.64 -14.20
N LEU A 102 -9.19 -10.58 -13.75
CA LEU A 102 -8.87 -10.73 -12.33
C LEU A 102 -8.14 -9.50 -11.78
N MET A 103 -7.13 -9.00 -12.49
CA MET A 103 -6.42 -7.79 -12.10
C MET A 103 -7.39 -6.62 -11.96
N VAL A 104 -8.24 -6.38 -12.96
CA VAL A 104 -9.24 -5.30 -12.94
C VAL A 104 -10.25 -5.49 -11.81
N SER A 105 -10.75 -6.72 -11.57
CA SER A 105 -11.67 -6.95 -10.45
C SER A 105 -11.05 -6.67 -9.09
N ALA A 106 -9.80 -7.09 -8.87
CA ALA A 106 -9.07 -6.78 -7.64
C ALA A 106 -8.84 -5.27 -7.47
N LEU A 107 -8.49 -4.55 -8.55
CA LEU A 107 -8.36 -3.09 -8.56
C LEU A 107 -9.69 -2.43 -8.17
N LEU A 108 -10.79 -2.85 -8.81
CA LEU A 108 -12.12 -2.28 -8.54
C LEU A 108 -12.57 -2.54 -7.10
N ILE A 109 -12.33 -3.71 -6.54
CA ILE A 109 -12.64 -4.02 -5.13
C ILE A 109 -11.88 -3.07 -4.19
N LEU A 110 -10.58 -2.90 -4.38
CA LEU A 110 -9.78 -2.03 -3.53
C LEU A 110 -10.16 -0.54 -3.67
N LEU A 111 -10.42 -0.10 -4.89
CA LEU A 111 -10.88 1.27 -5.15
C LEU A 111 -12.30 1.50 -4.63
N ALA A 112 -13.18 0.50 -4.69
CA ALA A 112 -14.52 0.59 -4.12
C ALA A 112 -14.47 0.73 -2.59
N VAL A 113 -13.63 -0.08 -1.92
CA VAL A 113 -13.41 0.06 -0.47
C VAL A 113 -12.88 1.45 -0.13
N LEU A 114 -11.84 1.91 -0.83
CA LEU A 114 -11.31 3.27 -0.65
C LEU A 114 -12.37 4.33 -0.92
N GLY A 115 -13.18 4.16 -1.98
CA GLY A 115 -14.25 5.07 -2.36
C GLY A 115 -15.32 5.22 -1.29
N VAL A 116 -15.76 4.09 -0.71
CA VAL A 116 -16.75 4.10 0.37
C VAL A 116 -16.21 4.85 1.59
N PHE A 117 -15.01 4.50 2.08
CA PHE A 117 -14.45 5.16 3.27
C PHE A 117 -14.16 6.64 3.09
N LYS A 118 -13.84 7.07 1.86
CA LYS A 118 -13.41 8.46 1.61
C LYS A 118 -14.51 9.38 1.11
N TYR A 119 -15.48 8.82 0.39
CA TYR A 119 -16.45 9.64 -0.35
C TYR A 119 -17.91 9.32 -0.03
N ALA A 120 -18.21 8.37 0.88
CA ALA A 120 -19.60 8.04 1.22
C ALA A 120 -20.37 9.26 1.74
N ASP A 121 -19.80 9.96 2.73
CA ASP A 121 -20.47 11.13 3.32
C ASP A 121 -20.59 12.28 2.33
N PHE A 122 -19.59 12.48 1.45
CA PHE A 122 -19.71 13.46 0.35
C PHE A 122 -20.85 13.11 -0.63
N VAL A 123 -21.07 11.83 -0.92
CA VAL A 123 -22.19 11.40 -1.77
C VAL A 123 -23.52 11.63 -1.04
N ILE A 124 -23.59 11.30 0.25
CA ILE A 124 -24.77 11.52 1.09
C ILE A 124 -25.11 13.01 1.15
N ASP A 125 -24.12 13.89 1.37
CA ASP A 125 -24.30 15.35 1.35
C ASP A 125 -24.95 15.84 0.05
N ASN A 126 -24.40 15.40 -1.09
CA ASN A 126 -24.95 15.80 -2.39
C ASN A 126 -26.36 15.24 -2.63
N MET A 127 -26.64 14.01 -2.17
CA MET A 127 -27.98 13.42 -2.28
C MET A 127 -28.97 14.17 -1.40
N ASN A 128 -28.61 14.51 -0.18
CA ASN A 128 -29.45 15.32 0.72
C ASN A 128 -29.72 16.72 0.14
N ALA A 129 -28.70 17.34 -0.46
CA ALA A 129 -28.88 18.63 -1.15
C ALA A 129 -29.87 18.52 -2.33
N VAL A 130 -29.84 17.42 -3.10
CA VAL A 130 -30.82 17.18 -4.17
C VAL A 130 -32.21 16.94 -3.60
N PHE A 131 -32.36 16.14 -2.54
CA PHE A 131 -33.68 15.93 -1.90
C PHE A 131 -34.26 17.23 -1.40
N TYR A 132 -33.49 18.08 -0.75
CA TYR A 132 -33.90 19.40 -0.33
C TYR A 132 -34.35 20.28 -1.51
N ALA A 133 -33.57 20.30 -2.61
CA ALA A 133 -33.88 21.09 -3.80
C ALA A 133 -35.20 20.66 -4.49
N VAL A 134 -35.58 19.38 -4.39
CA VAL A 134 -36.83 18.83 -4.96
C VAL A 134 -38.01 18.94 -3.97
N GLY A 135 -37.77 19.50 -2.77
CA GLY A 135 -38.83 19.64 -1.76
C GLY A 135 -39.20 18.34 -1.04
N SER A 136 -38.28 17.38 -0.99
CA SER A 136 -38.48 16.12 -0.27
C SER A 136 -37.95 16.24 1.15
N ASP A 137 -38.76 15.81 2.13
CA ASP A 137 -38.35 15.74 3.54
C ASP A 137 -37.46 14.52 3.87
N ARG A 138 -36.97 13.79 2.84
CA ARG A 138 -36.07 12.65 3.04
C ARG A 138 -34.68 13.14 3.29
N GLU A 139 -34.06 12.66 4.36
CA GLU A 139 -32.64 12.84 4.69
C GLU A 139 -31.98 11.49 4.87
N LEU A 140 -30.82 11.31 4.26
CA LEU A 140 -29.97 10.13 4.43
C LEU A 140 -29.04 10.39 5.61
N GLU A 141 -28.95 9.43 6.52
CA GLU A 141 -28.01 9.47 7.63
C GLU A 141 -26.56 9.27 7.13
N TYR A 142 -25.63 9.99 7.75
CA TYR A 142 -24.21 9.83 7.49
C TYR A 142 -23.72 8.48 8.01
N LEU A 143 -22.79 7.90 7.29
CA LEU A 143 -22.20 6.62 7.71
C LEU A 143 -21.16 6.80 8.82
N ASP A 144 -20.63 8.00 9.03
CA ASP A 144 -19.61 8.36 10.03
C ASP A 144 -18.46 7.35 10.11
N LEU A 145 -18.05 6.86 8.92
CA LEU A 145 -17.00 5.87 8.83
C LEU A 145 -15.66 6.49 9.23
N LEU A 146 -15.08 5.99 10.31
CA LEU A 146 -13.73 6.37 10.69
C LEU A 146 -12.75 5.98 9.59
N LEU A 147 -12.20 6.99 8.88
CA LEU A 147 -11.26 6.79 7.81
C LEU A 147 -9.96 6.17 8.35
N PRO A 148 -9.61 4.92 7.98
CA PRO A 148 -8.36 4.32 8.43
C PRO A 148 -7.16 5.14 7.96
N MET A 149 -6.26 5.45 8.89
CA MET A 149 -5.06 6.24 8.59
C MET A 149 -4.25 5.58 7.48
N GLY A 150 -3.89 6.35 6.43
CA GLY A 150 -3.08 5.86 5.33
C GLY A 150 -3.79 4.94 4.33
N ILE A 151 -5.14 4.78 4.39
CA ILE A 151 -5.89 3.89 3.49
C ILE A 151 -5.56 4.15 2.01
N SER A 152 -5.43 5.38 1.58
CA SER A 152 -5.08 5.71 0.21
C SER A 152 -3.66 5.24 -0.15
N PHE A 153 -2.70 5.44 0.76
CA PHE A 153 -1.30 5.08 0.51
C PHE A 153 -1.12 3.57 0.35
N TYR A 154 -1.59 2.77 1.31
CA TYR A 154 -1.44 1.32 1.20
C TYR A 154 -2.30 0.72 0.08
N THR A 155 -3.45 1.33 -0.23
CA THR A 155 -4.24 0.92 -1.40
C THR A 155 -3.45 1.12 -2.68
N PHE A 156 -2.92 2.33 -2.94
CA PHE A 156 -2.13 2.58 -4.15
C PHE A 156 -0.83 1.76 -4.19
N GLN A 157 -0.20 1.52 -3.06
CA GLN A 157 0.99 0.66 -2.98
C GLN A 157 0.65 -0.80 -3.35
N SER A 158 -0.48 -1.31 -2.85
CA SER A 158 -1.00 -2.64 -3.20
C SER A 158 -1.38 -2.74 -4.68
N LEU A 159 -2.02 -1.69 -5.24
CA LEU A 159 -2.36 -1.62 -6.65
C LEU A 159 -1.09 -1.60 -7.53
N GLY A 160 -0.08 -0.81 -7.14
CA GLY A 160 1.22 -0.77 -7.83
C GLY A 160 1.88 -2.15 -7.91
N TYR A 161 1.91 -2.88 -6.78
CA TYR A 161 2.40 -4.25 -6.75
C TYR A 161 1.65 -5.16 -7.71
N LEU A 162 0.31 -5.14 -7.68
CA LEU A 162 -0.51 -6.01 -8.53
C LEU A 162 -0.31 -5.73 -10.03
N LEU A 163 -0.18 -4.45 -10.39
CA LEU A 163 0.12 -4.02 -11.76
C LEU A 163 1.52 -4.49 -12.20
N ASP A 164 2.53 -4.37 -11.34
CA ASP A 164 3.89 -4.80 -11.66
C ASP A 164 3.98 -6.33 -11.84
N VAL A 165 3.22 -7.13 -11.05
CA VAL A 165 3.06 -8.58 -11.27
C VAL A 165 2.35 -8.87 -12.59
N TYR A 166 1.27 -8.14 -12.91
CA TYR A 166 0.53 -8.32 -14.15
C TYR A 166 1.39 -8.04 -15.39
N TRP A 167 2.19 -6.97 -15.36
CA TRP A 167 3.10 -6.58 -16.45
C TRP A 167 4.41 -7.36 -16.49
N GLU A 168 4.56 -8.41 -15.68
CA GLU A 168 5.77 -9.25 -15.62
C GLU A 168 7.06 -8.49 -15.22
N LYS A 169 6.93 -7.35 -14.55
CA LYS A 169 8.09 -6.59 -14.04
C LYS A 169 8.70 -7.24 -12.82
N ILE A 170 7.86 -7.90 -12.02
CA ILE A 170 8.25 -8.65 -10.83
C ILE A 170 7.51 -9.99 -10.78
N ASP A 171 8.10 -10.98 -10.12
CA ASP A 171 7.38 -12.19 -9.73
C ASP A 171 6.51 -11.94 -8.49
N ALA A 172 5.40 -12.66 -8.38
CA ALA A 172 4.54 -12.55 -7.22
C ALA A 172 5.25 -13.04 -5.94
N GLN A 173 5.13 -12.28 -4.87
CA GLN A 173 5.69 -12.67 -3.57
C GLN A 173 5.00 -13.93 -3.05
N LYS A 174 5.79 -14.96 -2.72
CA LYS A 174 5.26 -16.26 -2.24
C LYS A 174 4.97 -16.29 -0.74
N ASN A 175 5.55 -15.37 0.02
CA ASN A 175 5.35 -15.27 1.46
C ASN A 175 4.39 -14.13 1.77
N PHE A 176 3.21 -14.46 2.30
CA PHE A 176 2.19 -13.47 2.66
C PHE A 176 2.69 -12.43 3.67
N PHE A 177 3.46 -12.84 4.68
CA PHE A 177 3.96 -11.92 5.69
C PHE A 177 4.99 -10.93 5.15
N LYS A 178 5.79 -11.32 4.16
CA LYS A 178 6.68 -10.40 3.45
C LYS A 178 5.88 -9.41 2.62
N HIS A 179 4.86 -9.88 1.89
CA HIS A 179 3.94 -8.98 1.18
C HIS A 179 3.23 -8.01 2.13
N LEU A 180 2.73 -8.52 3.26
CA LEU A 180 2.10 -7.71 4.30
C LEU A 180 3.07 -6.66 4.85
N LEU A 181 4.33 -7.01 5.13
CA LEU A 181 5.35 -6.05 5.55
C LEU A 181 5.55 -4.93 4.51
N PHE A 182 5.63 -5.28 3.23
CA PHE A 182 5.74 -4.29 2.16
C PHE A 182 4.59 -3.28 2.20
N VAL A 183 3.35 -3.76 2.33
CA VAL A 183 2.15 -2.91 2.35
C VAL A 183 2.04 -2.11 3.64
N SER A 184 2.43 -2.70 4.79
CA SER A 184 2.25 -2.12 6.13
C SER A 184 3.45 -1.32 6.65
N PHE A 185 4.52 -1.20 5.89
CA PHE A 185 5.77 -0.60 6.37
C PHE A 185 5.55 0.80 6.96
N PHE A 186 5.65 0.90 8.29
CA PHE A 186 5.18 2.06 9.06
C PHE A 186 5.79 3.42 8.64
N PRO A 187 7.06 3.52 8.18
CA PRO A 187 7.58 4.82 7.76
C PRO A 187 6.92 5.37 6.49
N GLN A 188 6.30 4.52 5.68
CA GLN A 188 5.64 4.91 4.43
C GLN A 188 4.12 4.97 4.55
N LEU A 189 3.54 4.24 5.52
CA LEU A 189 2.12 4.00 5.65
C LEU A 189 1.28 5.27 5.76
N VAL A 190 1.77 6.30 6.43
CA VAL A 190 0.99 7.50 6.76
C VAL A 190 1.05 8.57 5.67
N GLN A 191 2.25 8.94 5.24
CA GLN A 191 2.49 10.03 4.27
C GLN A 191 3.79 9.82 3.48
N GLY A 192 4.28 8.60 3.43
CA GLY A 192 5.51 8.29 2.71
C GLY A 192 5.32 8.28 1.19
N PRO A 193 6.41 8.28 0.42
CA PRO A 193 6.31 8.05 -1.01
C PRO A 193 5.77 6.64 -1.29
N ILE A 194 4.92 6.52 -2.31
CA ILE A 194 4.46 5.21 -2.80
C ILE A 194 5.64 4.53 -3.48
N SER A 195 6.28 3.61 -2.76
CA SER A 195 7.44 2.89 -3.28
C SER A 195 7.04 1.72 -4.17
N ARG A 196 7.84 1.47 -5.20
CA ARG A 196 7.68 0.24 -5.99
C ARG A 196 8.14 -0.97 -5.19
N TYR A 197 7.50 -2.09 -5.45
CA TYR A 197 7.85 -3.34 -4.78
C TYR A 197 9.30 -3.75 -5.05
N SER A 198 9.78 -3.60 -6.30
CA SER A 198 11.16 -3.89 -6.70
C SER A 198 12.21 -3.17 -5.84
N ASP A 199 11.93 -1.92 -5.51
CA ASP A 199 12.91 -1.04 -4.87
C ASP A 199 12.93 -1.25 -3.35
N LEU A 200 11.74 -1.37 -2.75
CA LEU A 200 11.61 -1.47 -1.30
C LEU A 200 11.83 -2.89 -0.79
N SER A 201 11.40 -3.92 -1.54
CA SER A 201 11.41 -5.31 -1.08
C SER A 201 12.82 -5.84 -0.83
N GLN A 202 13.79 -5.46 -1.64
CA GLN A 202 15.18 -5.85 -1.44
C GLN A 202 15.66 -5.40 -0.07
N THR A 203 15.56 -4.10 0.21
CA THR A 203 15.97 -3.53 1.49
C THR A 203 15.18 -4.08 2.68
N LEU A 204 13.88 -4.38 2.53
CA LEU A 204 13.06 -4.89 3.64
C LEU A 204 13.39 -6.32 4.06
N TYR A 205 13.85 -7.14 3.11
CA TYR A 205 13.99 -8.59 3.34
C TYR A 205 15.43 -9.04 3.47
N GLU A 206 16.39 -8.19 3.13
CA GLU A 206 17.80 -8.45 3.31
C GLU A 206 18.21 -8.35 4.78
N GLU A 207 19.28 -9.06 5.12
CA GLU A 207 19.88 -9.02 6.45
C GLU A 207 20.81 -7.80 6.54
N HIS A 208 20.55 -6.93 7.52
CA HIS A 208 21.34 -5.72 7.70
C HIS A 208 22.34 -5.85 8.87
N VAL A 209 23.56 -5.39 8.61
CA VAL A 209 24.60 -5.21 9.60
C VAL A 209 24.66 -3.73 9.99
N PHE A 210 24.92 -3.45 11.25
CA PHE A 210 25.12 -2.08 11.69
C PHE A 210 26.37 -1.48 11.01
N ASP A 211 26.16 -0.44 10.22
CA ASP A 211 27.22 0.36 9.59
C ASP A 211 27.08 1.82 10.03
N LYS A 212 28.06 2.27 10.80
CA LYS A 212 28.08 3.64 11.34
C LYS A 212 28.00 4.71 10.25
N LYS A 213 28.65 4.51 9.10
CA LYS A 213 28.63 5.49 8.00
C LYS A 213 27.24 5.62 7.39
N GLN A 214 26.58 4.48 7.12
CA GLN A 214 25.21 4.46 6.60
C GLN A 214 24.20 5.05 7.60
N VAL A 215 24.39 4.78 8.89
CA VAL A 215 23.54 5.34 9.94
C VAL A 215 23.68 6.85 10.03
N ILE A 216 24.90 7.39 10.01
CA ILE A 216 25.14 8.85 10.03
C ILE A 216 24.48 9.48 8.79
N PHE A 217 24.73 8.94 7.60
CA PHE A 217 24.11 9.43 6.37
C PHE A 217 22.57 9.38 6.40
N GLY A 218 22.00 8.31 6.97
CA GLY A 218 20.56 8.19 7.17
C GLY A 218 20.01 9.25 8.13
N LEU A 219 20.70 9.50 9.25
CA LEU A 219 20.32 10.54 10.21
C LEU A 219 20.40 11.95 9.62
N GLU A 220 21.43 12.26 8.84
CA GLU A 220 21.54 13.53 8.12
C GLU A 220 20.34 13.76 7.19
N ARG A 221 19.93 12.73 6.45
CA ARG A 221 18.73 12.80 5.58
C ARG A 221 17.45 13.01 6.36
N ILE A 222 17.30 12.35 7.50
CA ILE A 222 16.14 12.53 8.40
C ILE A 222 16.12 13.96 8.94
N LEU A 223 17.24 14.47 9.46
CA LEU A 223 17.34 15.84 9.96
C LEU A 223 17.04 16.88 8.87
N TRP A 224 17.54 16.65 7.65
CA TRP A 224 17.21 17.49 6.51
C TRP A 224 15.71 17.45 6.14
N GLY A 225 15.07 16.28 6.28
CA GLY A 225 13.62 16.14 6.14
C GLY A 225 12.84 16.94 7.17
N TYR A 226 13.24 16.85 8.45
CA TYR A 226 12.64 17.63 9.53
C TYR A 226 12.84 19.12 9.33
N PHE A 227 14.03 19.57 8.92
CA PHE A 227 14.28 20.96 8.60
C PHE A 227 13.32 21.49 7.54
N LYS A 228 13.18 20.76 6.42
CA LYS A 228 12.24 21.15 5.36
C LYS A 228 10.78 21.20 5.84
N LYS A 229 10.38 20.25 6.68
CA LYS A 229 9.01 20.22 7.23
C LYS A 229 8.78 21.34 8.23
N LEU A 230 9.60 21.41 9.28
CA LEU A 230 9.33 22.28 10.44
C LEU A 230 9.71 23.74 10.17
N VAL A 231 10.81 23.97 9.46
CA VAL A 231 11.31 25.34 9.24
C VAL A 231 10.74 25.93 7.94
N VAL A 232 10.73 25.17 6.85
CA VAL A 232 10.31 25.73 5.57
C VAL A 232 8.79 25.62 5.40
N ALA A 233 8.23 24.40 5.40
CA ALA A 233 6.83 24.19 5.05
C ALA A 233 5.87 24.77 6.09
N ASP A 234 6.12 24.56 7.38
CA ASP A 234 5.22 25.05 8.45
C ASP A 234 5.28 26.57 8.60
N THR A 235 6.45 27.21 8.36
CA THR A 235 6.56 28.66 8.34
C THR A 235 5.80 29.29 7.17
N ILE A 236 5.93 28.72 5.96
CA ILE A 236 5.18 29.17 4.79
C ILE A 236 3.68 29.00 5.01
N LEU A 237 3.23 27.86 5.53
CA LEU A 237 1.83 27.61 5.83
C LEU A 237 1.27 28.64 6.80
N THR A 238 2.01 28.94 7.88
CA THR A 238 1.61 29.92 8.87
C THR A 238 1.52 31.33 8.26
N ALA A 239 2.48 31.72 7.46
CA ALA A 239 2.45 33.00 6.76
C ALA A 239 1.24 33.09 5.82
N THR A 240 1.01 32.07 4.98
CA THR A 240 -0.12 32.04 4.03
C THR A 240 -1.47 32.11 4.72
N THR A 241 -1.65 31.35 5.82
CA THR A 241 -2.92 31.39 6.60
C THR A 241 -3.13 32.73 7.29
N SER A 242 -2.08 33.44 7.63
CA SER A 242 -2.18 34.81 8.17
C SER A 242 -2.63 35.82 7.10
N PHE A 243 -2.14 35.69 5.87
CA PHE A 243 -2.56 36.57 4.75
C PHE A 243 -4.00 36.30 4.30
N LEU A 244 -4.48 35.05 4.35
CA LEU A 244 -5.85 34.68 3.94
C LEU A 244 -6.93 35.06 4.97
N LYS A 245 -6.55 35.47 6.18
CA LYS A 245 -7.48 35.93 7.21
C LYS A 245 -7.79 37.44 7.14
N TYR A 246 -7.14 38.16 6.26
CA TYR A 246 -7.41 39.54 5.91
C TYR A 246 -8.06 39.62 4.52
#